data_8161c46f30fda6780c93d76d11689369
#
_entry.id   8161c46f30fda6780c93d76d11689369
#
_cell.length_a   1.000
_cell.length_b   1.000
_cell.length_c   1.000
_cell.angle_alpha   90.00
_cell.angle_beta   90.00
_cell.angle_gamma   90.00
#
_symmetry.space_group_name_H-M   'P 1'
#
loop_
_entity.id
_entity.type
_entity.pdbx_description
1 polymer ?
#
loop_
_entity_poly.entity_id
_entity_poly.type
_entity_poly.pdbx_seq_one_letter_code
_entity_poly.pdbx_strand_id
1 'polypeptide(L)'
;MNQYLSHKSPCLRRVRFVNLVLLLSIFLVGESYAQKLNIKNDVFWNTKDGQPIYSQGGGIFTFNDPKTGQDKYYWYGVHYKGAEVYRNSPNKTYPGTGFESITCYTSTDLVNWTFESDAMTKAVASEKGRAFWVGRLGVAYVKEINQYSMFVQHGNGVLIAVSDHPAGPFKWHHKISMLDRIGTPNTGDQTVFTDEDTGKSYLIYSYGQGRNKIYVSEIGVKDGKVDLLDCVKIYEGAGREGNCMFKYKGKYYMAASNLYGWDSSLAYYLAADNIYGPYEPRNSMLVMDGASEDYAHVTQTGFFVTLRGSKQETVVYCGDRWADFAGNGLGYNQWVPLSFNGAKPYFNSLGSWNLDAKTGEWEVAADNNWVKNGSFEADRKKMPSPVKPVQTYLTGWETRVLKGNKASLDTNTSPTLNFANSEEDRKRVIGERSLNISDRVPFERKISQTISSSPYVKLENGFYTLKASIRNSDGFSKLDMYAESSGKQRAYDLQQKKSEWKTIELKHIPVKNGMVEIGFKAEGKAGASCQVDDVSLVLEQ
;
A
#
# COMPACT_ATOMS: atom_id res chain seq x y z
N MET A 1 -8.89 -73.87 -86.84
CA MET A 1 -10.34 -74.20 -86.96
C MET A 1 -11.07 -73.32 -85.91
N ASN A 2 -11.88 -72.44 -86.47
CA ASN A 2 -12.97 -71.70 -85.82
C ASN A 2 -12.67 -70.88 -84.56
N GLN A 3 -12.87 -69.65 -84.60
CA GLN A 3 -13.90 -68.68 -84.96
C GLN A 3 -14.22 -67.85 -83.73
N TYR A 4 -14.03 -66.53 -83.88
CA TYR A 4 -14.98 -65.45 -83.67
C TYR A 4 -15.55 -65.27 -82.21
N LEU A 5 -15.59 -64.17 -81.61
CA LEU A 5 -16.19 -62.90 -82.02
C LEU A 5 -15.73 -61.73 -81.12
N SER A 6 -15.62 -60.59 -81.78
CA SER A 6 -15.44 -59.24 -81.25
C SER A 6 -16.58 -58.79 -80.33
N HIS A 7 -16.29 -58.07 -79.32
CA HIS A 7 -17.17 -56.97 -78.90
C HIS A 7 -16.33 -55.79 -78.31
N LYS A 8 -16.46 -54.68 -79.00
CA LYS A 8 -16.03 -53.37 -78.56
C LYS A 8 -16.87 -52.92 -77.36
N SER A 9 -16.26 -52.37 -76.36
CA SER A 9 -16.93 -51.51 -75.33
C SER A 9 -16.05 -50.34 -74.93
N PRO A 10 -16.65 -49.20 -74.60
CA PRO A 10 -16.03 -47.91 -74.79
C PRO A 10 -15.16 -47.46 -73.59
N CYS A 11 -14.20 -46.63 -73.92
CA CYS A 11 -13.27 -45.95 -73.03
C CYS A 11 -14.03 -45.06 -72.07
N LEU A 12 -14.09 -45.42 -70.77
CA LEU A 12 -14.51 -44.57 -69.67
C LEU A 12 -13.30 -43.86 -69.14
N ARG A 13 -13.20 -42.58 -69.48
CA ARG A 13 -12.26 -41.63 -68.84
C ARG A 13 -12.59 -41.55 -67.33
N ARG A 14 -11.71 -42.07 -66.47
CA ARG A 14 -11.72 -41.79 -65.03
C ARG A 14 -11.23 -40.38 -64.81
N VAL A 15 -12.16 -39.47 -64.55
CA VAL A 15 -11.91 -38.19 -63.99
C VAL A 15 -11.50 -38.42 -62.53
N ARG A 16 -10.21 -38.18 -62.17
CA ARG A 16 -9.76 -38.12 -60.78
C ARG A 16 -10.26 -36.81 -60.21
N PHE A 17 -11.28 -36.86 -59.38
CA PHE A 17 -11.59 -35.77 -58.45
C PHE A 17 -10.47 -35.71 -57.42
N VAL A 18 -9.62 -34.67 -57.51
CA VAL A 18 -8.74 -34.28 -56.46
C VAL A 18 -9.59 -33.46 -55.47
N ASN A 19 -10.01 -34.10 -54.40
CA ASN A 19 -10.61 -33.40 -53.27
C ASN A 19 -9.52 -32.56 -52.61
N LEU A 20 -9.49 -31.27 -52.97
CA LEU A 20 -8.73 -30.23 -52.25
C LEU A 20 -9.49 -29.95 -50.95
N VAL A 21 -9.16 -30.66 -49.86
CA VAL A 21 -9.60 -30.32 -48.51
C VAL A 21 -8.82 -29.09 -48.11
N LEU A 22 -9.42 -27.91 -48.29
CA LEU A 22 -8.96 -26.68 -47.68
C LEU A 22 -9.20 -26.82 -46.16
N LEU A 23 -8.20 -27.20 -45.39
CA LEU A 23 -8.16 -27.03 -43.94
C LEU A 23 -8.08 -25.53 -43.65
N LEU A 24 -9.25 -24.91 -43.51
CA LEU A 24 -9.36 -23.61 -42.82
C LEU A 24 -9.01 -23.87 -41.34
N SER A 25 -7.74 -23.74 -40.98
CA SER A 25 -7.33 -23.56 -39.59
C SER A 25 -7.82 -22.18 -39.17
N ILE A 26 -9.04 -22.13 -38.65
CA ILE A 26 -9.53 -21.04 -37.86
C ILE A 26 -8.63 -21.00 -36.61
N PHE A 27 -7.60 -20.18 -36.65
CA PHE A 27 -6.95 -19.71 -35.41
C PHE A 27 -8.05 -18.95 -34.67
N LEU A 28 -8.80 -19.65 -33.83
CA LEU A 28 -9.45 -19.03 -32.69
C LEU A 28 -8.31 -18.47 -31.82
N VAL A 29 -7.90 -17.23 -32.10
CA VAL A 29 -7.25 -16.40 -31.13
C VAL A 29 -8.32 -16.19 -30.08
N GLY A 30 -8.43 -17.12 -29.15
CA GLY A 30 -9.15 -16.92 -27.94
C GLY A 30 -8.46 -15.70 -27.30
N GLU A 31 -9.12 -14.55 -27.34
CA GLU A 31 -8.76 -13.47 -26.41
C GLU A 31 -8.86 -14.11 -25.03
N SER A 32 -7.71 -14.54 -24.51
CA SER A 32 -7.59 -14.88 -23.10
C SER A 32 -7.88 -13.56 -22.38
N TYR A 33 -9.13 -13.37 -21.98
CA TYR A 33 -9.46 -12.30 -21.06
C TYR A 33 -8.57 -12.55 -19.84
N ALA A 34 -7.49 -11.78 -19.72
CA ALA A 34 -6.64 -11.86 -18.58
C ALA A 34 -7.52 -11.54 -17.36
N GLN A 35 -7.59 -12.46 -16.43
CA GLN A 35 -8.43 -12.34 -15.25
C GLN A 35 -7.80 -11.28 -14.36
N LYS A 36 -8.51 -10.17 -14.12
CA LYS A 36 -8.12 -9.20 -13.10
C LYS A 36 -8.13 -9.88 -11.73
N LEU A 37 -7.05 -9.73 -11.00
CA LEU A 37 -6.86 -10.35 -9.70
C LEU A 37 -7.04 -9.33 -8.58
N ASN A 38 -7.65 -9.74 -7.48
CA ASN A 38 -8.03 -8.85 -6.39
C ASN A 38 -6.84 -8.55 -5.45
N ILE A 39 -6.60 -7.26 -5.22
CA ILE A 39 -5.75 -6.75 -4.15
C ILE A 39 -6.67 -6.23 -3.05
N LYS A 40 -6.57 -6.81 -1.86
CA LYS A 40 -7.36 -6.44 -0.69
C LYS A 40 -6.48 -5.83 0.38
N ASN A 41 -6.79 -4.60 0.75
CA ASN A 41 -6.15 -3.86 1.83
C ASN A 41 -6.81 -4.15 3.19
N ASP A 42 -6.24 -3.62 4.26
CA ASP A 42 -6.69 -3.76 5.65
C ASP A 42 -6.76 -5.22 6.15
N VAL A 43 -6.00 -6.11 5.52
CA VAL A 43 -5.89 -7.52 5.91
C VAL A 43 -4.43 -7.98 5.87
N PHE A 44 -4.10 -8.99 6.65
CA PHE A 44 -2.82 -9.69 6.52
C PHE A 44 -2.79 -10.50 5.23
N TRP A 45 -1.74 -10.31 4.46
CA TRP A 45 -1.55 -11.06 3.22
C TRP A 45 -0.89 -12.41 3.47
N ASN A 46 -1.26 -13.35 2.61
CA ASN A 46 -0.65 -14.68 2.54
C ASN A 46 -0.08 -14.93 1.14
N THR A 47 0.90 -15.81 1.09
CA THR A 47 1.33 -16.44 -0.16
C THR A 47 0.20 -17.28 -0.76
N LYS A 48 0.34 -17.69 -2.01
CA LYS A 48 -0.63 -18.58 -2.68
C LYS A 48 -0.85 -19.91 -1.97
N ASP A 49 0.13 -20.35 -1.18
CA ASP A 49 0.06 -21.58 -0.36
C ASP A 49 -0.40 -21.30 1.08
N GLY A 50 -0.91 -20.08 1.37
CA GLY A 50 -1.49 -19.71 2.66
C GLY A 50 -0.48 -19.34 3.76
N GLN A 51 0.83 -19.25 3.44
CA GLN A 51 1.83 -18.83 4.42
C GLN A 51 1.80 -17.31 4.62
N PRO A 52 2.05 -16.81 5.83
CA PRO A 52 2.12 -15.38 6.09
C PRO A 52 3.16 -14.68 5.22
N ILE A 53 2.83 -13.47 4.72
CA ILE A 53 3.78 -12.56 4.12
C ILE A 53 4.27 -11.57 5.19
N TYR A 54 5.59 -11.49 5.35
CA TYR A 54 6.27 -10.48 6.16
C TYR A 54 7.28 -9.78 5.27
N SER A 55 6.97 -8.57 4.83
CA SER A 55 7.83 -7.80 3.92
C SER A 55 7.52 -6.32 4.05
N GLN A 56 8.31 -5.59 4.81
CA GLN A 56 8.12 -4.17 5.05
C GLN A 56 9.38 -3.37 4.82
N GLY A 57 9.24 -2.12 4.43
CA GLY A 57 10.36 -1.19 4.25
C GLY A 57 11.29 -1.51 3.09
N GLY A 58 10.89 -2.38 2.18
CA GLY A 58 11.68 -2.81 1.03
C GLY A 58 11.19 -2.26 -0.29
N GLY A 59 11.15 -3.14 -1.31
CA GLY A 59 10.69 -2.78 -2.66
C GLY A 59 10.46 -3.99 -3.54
N ILE A 60 9.81 -3.76 -4.67
CA ILE A 60 9.60 -4.74 -5.74
C ILE A 60 10.46 -4.34 -6.93
N PHE A 61 11.18 -5.31 -7.46
CA PHE A 61 12.09 -5.15 -8.60
C PHE A 61 11.80 -6.23 -9.64
N THR A 62 11.89 -5.88 -10.91
CA THR A 62 11.72 -6.83 -12.00
C THR A 62 13.09 -7.36 -12.39
N PHE A 63 13.25 -8.68 -12.31
CA PHE A 63 14.46 -9.36 -12.77
C PHE A 63 14.09 -10.57 -13.64
N ASN A 64 14.99 -10.89 -14.55
CA ASN A 64 14.89 -12.12 -15.31
C ASN A 64 15.11 -13.34 -14.37
N ASP A 65 14.17 -14.27 -14.37
CA ASP A 65 14.27 -15.49 -13.60
C ASP A 65 15.31 -16.43 -14.23
N PRO A 66 16.43 -16.74 -13.56
CA PRO A 66 17.47 -17.58 -14.12
C PRO A 66 17.02 -19.00 -14.53
N LYS A 67 15.91 -19.49 -13.97
CA LYS A 67 15.36 -20.83 -14.28
C LYS A 67 14.51 -20.85 -15.53
N THR A 68 13.75 -19.78 -15.78
CA THR A 68 12.76 -19.74 -16.87
C THR A 68 13.13 -18.78 -17.98
N GLY A 69 14.04 -17.84 -17.73
CA GLY A 69 14.39 -16.76 -18.65
C GLY A 69 13.30 -15.71 -18.81
N GLN A 70 12.24 -15.74 -17.99
CA GLN A 70 11.14 -14.79 -18.01
C GLN A 70 11.28 -13.78 -16.89
N ASP A 71 10.79 -12.55 -17.11
CA ASP A 71 10.77 -11.54 -16.08
C ASP A 71 9.76 -11.90 -15.00
N LYS A 72 10.19 -11.70 -13.75
CA LYS A 72 9.39 -11.84 -12.55
C LYS A 72 9.54 -10.63 -11.64
N TYR A 73 8.54 -10.35 -10.85
CA TYR A 73 8.60 -9.43 -9.73
C TYR A 73 9.24 -10.13 -8.53
N TYR A 74 10.26 -9.49 -7.97
CA TYR A 74 10.93 -9.90 -6.74
C TYR A 74 10.65 -8.86 -5.66
N TRP A 75 9.91 -9.24 -4.64
CA TRP A 75 9.56 -8.37 -3.52
C TRP A 75 10.43 -8.68 -2.32
N TYR A 76 11.26 -7.73 -1.94
CA TYR A 76 12.11 -7.82 -0.76
C TYR A 76 11.57 -6.90 0.33
N GLY A 77 11.71 -7.34 1.59
CA GLY A 77 11.37 -6.52 2.75
C GLY A 77 11.83 -7.16 4.04
N VAL A 78 11.77 -6.39 5.09
CA VAL A 78 12.20 -6.84 6.41
C VAL A 78 11.11 -7.67 7.06
N HIS A 79 11.51 -8.80 7.61
CA HIS A 79 10.71 -9.59 8.53
C HIS A 79 11.05 -9.20 9.97
N TYR A 80 10.07 -8.61 10.67
CA TYR A 80 10.18 -8.24 12.06
C TYR A 80 9.41 -9.21 12.96
N LYS A 81 10.02 -9.58 14.09
CA LYS A 81 9.38 -10.44 15.10
C LYS A 81 8.09 -9.85 15.66
N GLY A 82 8.03 -8.53 15.77
CA GLY A 82 6.83 -7.81 16.19
C GLY A 82 5.62 -8.09 15.29
N ALA A 83 5.81 -8.22 13.98
CA ALA A 83 4.75 -8.55 13.02
C ALA A 83 4.19 -9.96 13.24
N GLU A 84 5.06 -10.95 13.49
CA GLU A 84 4.60 -12.30 13.85
C GLU A 84 3.78 -12.32 15.14
N VAL A 85 4.29 -11.66 16.18
CA VAL A 85 3.63 -11.60 17.48
C VAL A 85 2.25 -10.98 17.37
N TYR A 86 2.14 -9.85 16.67
CA TYR A 86 0.86 -9.18 16.49
C TYR A 86 -0.11 -10.02 15.65
N ARG A 87 0.35 -10.61 14.54
CA ARG A 87 -0.49 -11.45 13.69
C ARG A 87 -1.07 -12.66 14.44
N ASN A 88 -0.27 -13.31 15.27
CA ASN A 88 -0.66 -14.49 16.02
C ASN A 88 -1.41 -14.17 17.33
N SER A 89 -1.20 -12.98 17.86
CA SER A 89 -1.77 -12.52 19.13
C SER A 89 -1.98 -11.00 19.09
N PRO A 90 -3.02 -10.49 18.38
CA PRO A 90 -3.20 -9.07 18.15
C PRO A 90 -3.46 -8.24 19.42
N ASN A 91 -3.70 -8.90 20.55
CA ASN A 91 -3.79 -8.30 21.88
C ASN A 91 -2.43 -8.12 22.58
N LYS A 92 -1.32 -8.51 21.95
CA LYS A 92 0.02 -8.39 22.51
C LYS A 92 0.88 -7.45 21.68
N THR A 93 1.79 -6.75 22.36
CA THR A 93 2.85 -5.96 21.74
C THR A 93 4.18 -6.67 21.89
N TYR A 94 5.10 -6.39 20.98
CA TYR A 94 6.48 -6.85 21.05
C TYR A 94 7.40 -5.64 21.21
N PRO A 95 8.25 -5.59 22.26
CA PRO A 95 9.12 -4.45 22.48
C PRO A 95 10.24 -4.41 21.42
N GLY A 96 10.24 -3.36 20.63
CA GLY A 96 11.20 -3.16 19.55
C GLY A 96 10.82 -3.88 18.25
N THR A 97 11.63 -3.68 17.21
CA THR A 97 11.37 -4.23 15.88
C THR A 97 11.68 -5.72 15.77
N GLY A 98 12.77 -6.17 16.41
CA GLY A 98 13.17 -7.59 16.40
C GLY A 98 13.43 -8.10 14.97
N PHE A 99 14.51 -7.64 14.34
CA PHE A 99 14.90 -8.10 13.00
C PHE A 99 15.17 -9.63 12.98
N GLU A 100 14.53 -10.33 12.05
CA GLU A 100 14.71 -11.75 11.80
C GLU A 100 15.47 -12.01 10.49
N SER A 101 14.96 -11.49 9.37
CA SER A 101 15.56 -11.65 8.05
C SER A 101 15.10 -10.55 7.09
N ILE A 102 15.73 -10.48 5.92
CA ILE A 102 15.13 -9.88 4.73
C ILE A 102 14.57 -11.01 3.89
N THR A 103 13.26 -10.99 3.68
CA THR A 103 12.55 -11.98 2.89
C THR A 103 12.57 -11.64 1.40
N CYS A 104 12.42 -12.66 0.57
CA CYS A 104 12.17 -12.52 -0.87
C CYS A 104 10.92 -13.32 -1.25
N TYR A 105 9.97 -12.66 -1.88
CA TYR A 105 8.81 -13.27 -2.51
C TYR A 105 8.84 -13.00 -4.00
N THR A 106 8.25 -13.90 -4.81
CA THR A 106 8.13 -13.69 -6.26
C THR A 106 6.70 -13.79 -6.74
N SER A 107 6.41 -13.05 -7.81
CA SER A 107 5.12 -13.06 -8.50
C SER A 107 5.29 -12.76 -9.99
N THR A 108 4.31 -13.17 -10.79
CA THR A 108 4.18 -12.78 -12.20
C THR A 108 3.00 -11.82 -12.43
N ASP A 109 2.23 -11.53 -11.36
CA ASP A 109 0.96 -10.77 -11.44
C ASP A 109 0.76 -9.74 -10.34
N LEU A 110 1.73 -9.58 -9.41
CA LEU A 110 1.72 -8.69 -8.24
C LEU A 110 0.65 -9.03 -7.17
N VAL A 111 -0.11 -10.09 -7.36
CA VAL A 111 -1.18 -10.50 -6.43
C VAL A 111 -0.86 -11.85 -5.79
N ASN A 112 -0.48 -12.81 -6.61
CA ASN A 112 -0.16 -14.16 -6.15
C ASN A 112 1.35 -14.29 -5.87
N TRP A 113 1.70 -14.30 -4.61
CA TRP A 113 3.10 -14.33 -4.16
C TRP A 113 3.53 -15.72 -3.72
N THR A 114 4.77 -16.07 -4.05
CA THR A 114 5.45 -17.28 -3.58
C THR A 114 6.63 -16.86 -2.71
N PHE A 115 6.80 -17.47 -1.54
CA PHE A 115 8.01 -17.30 -0.74
C PHE A 115 9.18 -18.02 -1.42
N GLU A 116 10.27 -17.33 -1.68
CA GLU A 116 11.47 -17.90 -2.30
C GLU A 116 12.56 -18.19 -1.25
N SER A 117 12.81 -17.23 -0.35
CA SER A 117 13.92 -17.35 0.60
C SER A 117 13.89 -16.27 1.69
N ASP A 118 14.65 -16.53 2.76
CA ASP A 118 15.28 -15.50 3.59
C ASP A 118 16.51 -14.98 2.85
N ALA A 119 16.31 -13.99 1.98
CA ALA A 119 17.35 -13.49 1.06
C ALA A 119 18.61 -13.00 1.80
N MET A 120 18.43 -12.41 3.00
CA MET A 120 19.53 -12.07 3.91
C MET A 120 19.14 -12.41 5.35
N THR A 121 19.93 -13.28 5.98
CA THR A 121 19.70 -13.70 7.36
C THR A 121 20.28 -12.72 8.37
N LYS A 122 19.84 -12.83 9.62
CA LYS A 122 20.36 -12.07 10.76
C LYS A 122 21.89 -12.21 10.94
N ALA A 123 22.43 -13.40 10.65
CA ALA A 123 23.86 -13.66 10.72
C ALA A 123 24.64 -12.80 9.71
N VAL A 124 24.15 -12.67 8.49
CA VAL A 124 24.76 -11.84 7.44
C VAL A 124 24.62 -10.34 7.78
N ALA A 125 23.49 -9.91 8.33
CA ALA A 125 23.28 -8.53 8.73
C ALA A 125 24.09 -8.10 9.96
N SER A 126 24.76 -9.04 10.65
CA SER A 126 25.54 -8.76 11.85
C SER A 126 26.99 -8.40 11.49
N GLU A 127 27.48 -7.28 12.00
CA GLU A 127 28.87 -6.88 11.87
C GLU A 127 29.66 -7.31 13.13
N LYS A 128 30.66 -8.18 12.95
CA LYS A 128 31.47 -8.70 14.07
C LYS A 128 30.66 -9.27 15.22
N GLY A 129 29.55 -9.95 14.90
CA GLY A 129 28.65 -10.55 15.89
C GLY A 129 27.72 -9.57 16.62
N ARG A 130 27.72 -8.29 16.27
CA ARG A 130 26.76 -7.31 16.78
C ARG A 130 25.55 -7.23 15.84
N ALA A 131 24.37 -7.46 16.38
CA ALA A 131 23.13 -7.17 15.68
C ALA A 131 22.95 -5.66 15.57
N PHE A 132 22.74 -5.16 14.36
CA PHE A 132 22.36 -3.78 14.11
C PHE A 132 20.90 -3.71 13.67
N TRP A 133 20.31 -2.55 13.86
CA TRP A 133 19.02 -2.26 13.27
C TRP A 133 19.12 -2.27 11.73
N VAL A 134 18.21 -2.99 11.09
CA VAL A 134 18.04 -3.07 9.64
C VAL A 134 16.78 -2.30 9.27
N GLY A 135 16.94 -1.30 8.44
CA GLY A 135 15.84 -0.47 7.96
C GLY A 135 15.51 -0.72 6.49
N ARG A 136 15.20 0.35 5.77
CA ARG A 136 14.79 0.30 4.38
C ARG A 136 15.89 -0.23 3.46
N LEU A 137 15.48 -0.90 2.40
CA LEU A 137 16.37 -1.58 1.48
C LEU A 137 15.86 -1.55 0.03
N GLY A 138 16.76 -1.89 -0.88
CA GLY A 138 16.45 -2.14 -2.28
C GLY A 138 17.53 -2.97 -2.96
N VAL A 139 17.22 -3.50 -4.14
CA VAL A 139 18.11 -4.39 -4.89
C VAL A 139 18.30 -3.87 -6.31
N ALA A 140 19.56 -3.88 -6.79
CA ALA A 140 19.93 -3.59 -8.18
C ALA A 140 20.70 -4.77 -8.78
N TYR A 141 20.53 -5.02 -10.07
CA TYR A 141 21.45 -5.86 -10.82
C TYR A 141 22.59 -5.00 -11.36
N VAL A 142 23.82 -5.31 -10.94
CA VAL A 142 25.03 -4.57 -11.32
C VAL A 142 25.76 -5.36 -12.40
N LYS A 143 25.62 -4.90 -13.65
CA LYS A 143 26.11 -5.58 -14.86
C LYS A 143 27.62 -5.81 -14.84
N GLU A 144 28.38 -4.85 -14.35
CA GLU A 144 29.85 -4.85 -14.37
C GLU A 144 30.46 -6.00 -13.57
N ILE A 145 29.73 -6.48 -12.55
CA ILE A 145 30.15 -7.63 -11.74
C ILE A 145 29.24 -8.84 -11.93
N ASN A 146 28.20 -8.72 -12.78
CA ASN A 146 27.20 -9.75 -13.05
C ASN A 146 26.56 -10.30 -11.76
N GLN A 147 26.18 -9.40 -10.82
CA GLN A 147 25.58 -9.77 -9.54
C GLN A 147 24.42 -8.87 -9.16
N TYR A 148 23.51 -9.41 -8.36
CA TYR A 148 22.48 -8.66 -7.65
C TYR A 148 23.09 -8.05 -6.39
N SER A 149 22.87 -6.76 -6.18
CA SER A 149 23.43 -6.00 -5.07
C SER A 149 22.28 -5.40 -4.25
N MET A 150 22.23 -5.77 -2.99
CA MET A 150 21.25 -5.29 -2.02
C MET A 150 21.86 -4.13 -1.21
N PHE A 151 21.16 -3.03 -1.16
CA PHE A 151 21.53 -1.82 -0.42
C PHE A 151 20.62 -1.71 0.80
N VAL A 152 21.20 -1.81 2.00
CA VAL A 152 20.45 -1.86 3.25
C VAL A 152 20.83 -0.71 4.16
N GLN A 153 19.82 0.03 4.65
CA GLN A 153 20.01 1.00 5.72
C GLN A 153 20.41 0.25 6.99
N HIS A 154 21.64 0.44 7.44
CA HIS A 154 22.25 -0.42 8.44
C HIS A 154 23.15 0.36 9.40
N GLY A 155 22.62 0.67 10.59
CA GLY A 155 23.39 1.33 11.65
C GLY A 155 24.02 2.63 11.18
N ASN A 156 25.36 2.66 11.10
CA ASN A 156 26.15 3.84 10.72
C ASN A 156 26.66 3.81 9.28
N GLY A 157 25.90 3.28 8.34
CA GLY A 157 26.26 3.25 6.91
C GLY A 157 25.22 2.58 6.06
N VAL A 158 25.55 2.38 4.79
CA VAL A 158 24.80 1.56 3.84
C VAL A 158 25.52 0.22 3.67
N LEU A 159 24.88 -0.86 4.11
CA LEU A 159 25.39 -2.20 3.89
C LEU A 159 25.13 -2.59 2.43
N ILE A 160 26.18 -3.09 1.77
CA ILE A 160 26.10 -3.73 0.46
C ILE A 160 26.26 -5.23 0.65
N ALA A 161 25.25 -5.98 0.21
CA ALA A 161 25.32 -7.44 0.14
C ALA A 161 25.09 -7.89 -1.30
N VAL A 162 25.76 -8.93 -1.75
CA VAL A 162 25.74 -9.40 -3.14
C VAL A 162 25.31 -10.85 -3.25
N SER A 163 24.71 -11.21 -4.39
CA SER A 163 24.30 -12.56 -4.73
C SER A 163 24.35 -12.79 -6.23
N ASP A 164 24.64 -14.01 -6.65
CA ASP A 164 24.57 -14.46 -8.06
C ASP A 164 23.14 -14.77 -8.49
N HIS A 165 22.19 -14.81 -7.53
CA HIS A 165 20.79 -15.11 -7.78
C HIS A 165 19.88 -14.01 -7.19
N PRO A 166 18.80 -13.58 -7.89
CA PRO A 166 17.94 -12.51 -7.38
C PRO A 166 17.28 -12.86 -6.04
N ALA A 167 16.90 -14.11 -5.79
CA ALA A 167 16.35 -14.52 -4.51
C ALA A 167 17.41 -14.73 -3.40
N GLY A 168 18.68 -14.45 -3.66
CA GLY A 168 19.76 -14.68 -2.70
C GLY A 168 20.29 -16.12 -2.71
N PRO A 169 21.03 -16.57 -1.68
CA PRO A 169 21.37 -15.84 -0.47
C PRO A 169 22.35 -14.68 -0.74
N PHE A 170 22.04 -13.52 -0.21
CA PHE A 170 22.93 -12.38 -0.27
C PHE A 170 24.02 -12.52 0.79
N LYS A 171 25.26 -12.21 0.42
CA LYS A 171 26.44 -12.25 1.28
C LYS A 171 26.94 -10.85 1.54
N TRP A 172 27.39 -10.58 2.75
CA TRP A 172 28.05 -9.33 3.09
C TRP A 172 29.20 -9.04 2.11
N HIS A 173 29.16 -7.89 1.46
CA HIS A 173 30.21 -7.44 0.56
C HIS A 173 31.06 -6.35 1.24
N HIS A 174 30.47 -5.21 1.58
CA HIS A 174 31.10 -4.16 2.36
C HIS A 174 30.06 -3.17 2.88
N LYS A 175 30.52 -2.15 3.58
CA LYS A 175 29.69 -1.07 4.08
C LYS A 175 30.22 0.28 3.60
N ILE A 176 29.33 1.13 3.06
CA ILE A 176 29.66 2.48 2.63
C ILE A 176 29.34 3.43 3.79
N SER A 177 30.36 4.18 4.27
CA SER A 177 30.12 5.36 5.09
C SER A 177 29.69 6.51 4.19
N MET A 178 28.63 7.20 4.58
CA MET A 178 28.13 8.37 3.83
C MET A 178 28.76 9.68 4.32
N LEU A 179 29.71 9.64 5.28
CA LEU A 179 30.27 10.82 5.92
C LEU A 179 30.87 11.82 4.93
N ASP A 180 31.70 11.34 3.99
CA ASP A 180 32.36 12.18 3.01
C ASP A 180 31.41 12.68 1.90
N ARG A 181 30.23 12.05 1.75
CA ARG A 181 29.23 12.39 0.73
C ARG A 181 28.21 13.39 1.22
N ILE A 182 27.68 13.17 2.42
CA ILE A 182 26.57 13.97 2.97
C ILE A 182 26.81 14.52 4.38
N GLY A 183 27.97 14.27 4.99
CA GLY A 183 28.33 14.78 6.32
C GLY A 183 27.80 13.95 7.50
N THR A 184 27.15 12.81 7.24
CA THR A 184 26.75 11.82 8.26
C THR A 184 27.15 10.41 7.79
N PRO A 185 27.55 9.50 8.72
CA PRO A 185 27.97 8.16 8.33
C PRO A 185 26.84 7.29 7.75
N ASN A 186 25.58 7.55 8.18
CA ASN A 186 24.39 6.85 7.75
C ASN A 186 23.50 7.72 6.87
N THR A 187 22.63 7.09 6.11
CA THR A 187 21.47 7.72 5.47
C THR A 187 20.28 7.81 6.45
N GLY A 188 19.30 8.66 6.17
CA GLY A 188 17.93 8.42 6.60
C GLY A 188 17.30 7.30 5.75
N ASP A 189 15.97 7.31 5.57
CA ASP A 189 15.31 6.31 4.73
C ASP A 189 15.85 6.31 3.31
N GLN A 190 15.89 5.13 2.72
CA GLN A 190 16.46 4.91 1.40
C GLN A 190 15.67 3.86 0.61
N THR A 191 15.81 3.88 -0.72
CA THR A 191 15.33 2.84 -1.62
C THR A 191 16.22 2.76 -2.86
N VAL A 192 16.09 1.70 -3.64
CA VAL A 192 16.67 1.60 -4.97
C VAL A 192 15.58 1.88 -6.01
N PHE A 193 15.92 2.64 -7.02
CA PHE A 193 15.12 2.85 -8.22
C PHE A 193 15.91 2.42 -9.45
N THR A 194 15.34 1.55 -10.28
CA THR A 194 15.91 1.20 -11.58
C THR A 194 15.12 1.88 -12.67
N ASP A 195 15.79 2.69 -13.49
CA ASP A 195 15.20 3.28 -14.67
C ASP A 195 15.23 2.26 -15.81
N GLU A 196 14.09 1.67 -16.12
CA GLU A 196 13.96 0.63 -17.15
C GLU A 196 14.34 1.11 -18.57
N ASP A 197 14.22 2.42 -18.85
CA ASP A 197 14.56 2.97 -20.16
C ASP A 197 16.08 3.01 -20.39
N THR A 198 16.85 3.18 -19.32
CA THR A 198 18.32 3.27 -19.38
C THR A 198 19.01 2.02 -18.85
N GLY A 199 18.30 1.23 -18.06
CA GLY A 199 18.85 0.08 -17.31
C GLY A 199 19.75 0.49 -16.16
N LYS A 200 19.83 1.77 -15.80
CA LYS A 200 20.61 2.28 -14.68
C LYS A 200 19.83 2.20 -13.38
N SER A 201 20.52 1.89 -12.30
CA SER A 201 19.95 1.85 -10.96
C SER A 201 20.52 2.97 -10.08
N TYR A 202 19.69 3.46 -9.17
CA TYR A 202 20.03 4.60 -8.32
C TYR A 202 19.62 4.31 -6.88
N LEU A 203 20.44 4.76 -5.93
CA LEU A 203 20.05 4.85 -4.53
C LEU A 203 19.41 6.23 -4.27
N ILE A 204 18.20 6.24 -3.76
CA ILE A 204 17.46 7.43 -3.35
C ILE A 204 17.45 7.45 -1.83
N TYR A 205 17.95 8.51 -1.19
CA TYR A 205 18.11 8.52 0.26
C TYR A 205 18.04 9.91 0.86
N SER A 206 17.54 10.00 2.09
CA SER A 206 17.57 11.25 2.84
C SER A 206 18.85 11.40 3.68
N TYR A 207 19.13 12.65 4.06
CA TYR A 207 20.19 13.00 4.98
C TYR A 207 20.02 12.27 6.31
N GLY A 208 21.07 11.71 6.84
CA GLY A 208 21.04 10.89 8.04
C GLY A 208 20.58 11.59 9.32
N GLN A 209 20.73 12.94 9.39
CA GLN A 209 20.33 13.72 10.52
C GLN A 209 19.27 14.76 10.12
N GLY A 210 18.08 14.68 10.74
CA GLY A 210 16.97 15.61 10.44
C GLY A 210 16.26 15.36 9.12
N ARG A 211 16.80 14.54 8.21
CA ARG A 211 16.18 14.08 6.95
C ARG A 211 15.62 15.19 6.05
N ASN A 212 16.20 16.41 6.18
CA ASN A 212 15.76 17.61 5.48
C ASN A 212 16.37 17.80 4.09
N LYS A 213 17.19 16.85 3.65
CA LYS A 213 17.78 16.79 2.30
C LYS A 213 17.58 15.41 1.72
N ILE A 214 17.36 15.32 0.40
CA ILE A 214 17.26 14.07 -0.33
C ILE A 214 18.27 14.07 -1.46
N TYR A 215 18.89 12.93 -1.66
CA TYR A 215 19.96 12.70 -2.62
C TYR A 215 19.63 11.53 -3.53
N VAL A 216 20.20 11.58 -4.73
CA VAL A 216 20.22 10.51 -5.72
C VAL A 216 21.67 10.19 -6.03
N SER A 217 22.01 8.91 -6.05
CA SER A 217 23.32 8.42 -6.45
C SER A 217 23.19 7.27 -7.43
N GLU A 218 23.88 7.32 -8.57
CA GLU A 218 23.97 6.22 -9.52
C GLU A 218 24.73 5.05 -8.88
N ILE A 219 24.20 3.85 -9.00
CA ILE A 219 24.82 2.62 -8.53
C ILE A 219 25.71 2.07 -9.63
N GLY A 220 26.94 1.69 -9.31
CA GLY A 220 27.87 1.08 -10.25
C GLY A 220 29.08 0.46 -9.56
N VAL A 221 30.21 0.39 -10.24
CA VAL A 221 31.45 -0.19 -9.73
C VAL A 221 32.55 0.85 -9.68
N LYS A 222 33.23 0.94 -8.54
CA LYS A 222 34.42 1.75 -8.33
C LYS A 222 35.49 0.88 -7.64
N ASP A 223 36.70 0.90 -8.17
CA ASP A 223 37.84 0.10 -7.65
C ASP A 223 37.51 -1.40 -7.47
N GLY A 224 36.71 -1.95 -8.41
CA GLY A 224 36.31 -3.35 -8.41
C GLY A 224 35.22 -3.72 -7.40
N LYS A 225 34.62 -2.74 -6.73
CA LYS A 225 33.52 -2.93 -5.74
C LYS A 225 32.27 -2.14 -6.14
N VAL A 226 31.12 -2.67 -5.75
CA VAL A 226 29.86 -1.93 -5.88
C VAL A 226 29.94 -0.67 -5.05
N ASP A 227 29.64 0.48 -5.64
CA ASP A 227 29.67 1.78 -4.98
C ASP A 227 28.63 2.72 -5.57
N LEU A 228 28.48 3.87 -4.95
CA LEU A 228 27.73 5.02 -5.45
C LEU A 228 28.67 5.90 -6.26
N LEU A 229 28.38 6.13 -7.55
CA LEU A 229 29.28 6.83 -8.47
C LEU A 229 29.27 8.35 -8.28
N ASP A 230 28.15 8.86 -7.78
CA ASP A 230 27.92 10.28 -7.54
C ASP A 230 27.14 10.53 -6.23
N CYS A 231 26.75 11.80 -6.00
CA CYS A 231 25.88 12.19 -4.88
C CYS A 231 25.24 13.54 -5.22
N VAL A 232 24.06 13.49 -5.82
CA VAL A 232 23.34 14.69 -6.25
C VAL A 232 22.20 15.01 -5.30
N LYS A 233 22.23 16.21 -4.68
CA LYS A 233 21.13 16.69 -3.85
C LYS A 233 19.98 17.17 -4.74
N ILE A 234 18.81 16.52 -4.60
CA ILE A 234 17.61 16.84 -5.40
C ILE A 234 16.54 17.60 -4.62
N TYR A 235 16.63 17.63 -3.30
CA TYR A 235 15.68 18.35 -2.44
C TYR A 235 16.38 18.87 -1.18
N GLU A 236 15.96 20.02 -0.70
CA GLU A 236 16.28 20.56 0.62
C GLU A 236 15.07 21.35 1.15
N GLY A 237 14.56 20.98 2.31
CA GLY A 237 13.35 21.58 2.87
C GLY A 237 12.95 20.94 4.20
N ALA A 238 11.66 20.73 4.40
CA ALA A 238 11.17 20.00 5.57
C ALA A 238 11.70 18.55 5.58
N GLY A 239 11.94 18.00 6.78
CA GLY A 239 12.38 16.61 6.92
C GLY A 239 11.39 15.63 6.31
N ARG A 240 11.91 14.61 5.61
CA ARG A 240 11.13 13.58 4.92
C ARG A 240 11.72 12.20 5.15
N GLU A 241 10.85 11.19 5.21
CA GLU A 241 11.18 9.78 5.31
C GLU A 241 10.34 8.94 4.35
N GLY A 242 10.57 7.63 4.26
CA GLY A 242 9.90 6.79 3.27
C GLY A 242 10.23 7.21 1.84
N ASN A 243 11.47 7.68 1.59
CA ASN A 243 11.85 8.22 0.28
C ASN A 243 11.91 7.14 -0.77
N CYS A 244 11.22 7.36 -1.87
CA CYS A 244 11.18 6.46 -3.01
C CYS A 244 10.93 7.22 -4.30
N MET A 245 11.07 6.54 -5.43
CA MET A 245 10.94 7.12 -6.75
C MET A 245 10.14 6.22 -7.66
N PHE A 246 9.42 6.83 -8.59
CA PHE A 246 8.82 6.13 -9.72
C PHE A 246 8.92 6.98 -10.99
N LYS A 247 8.74 6.35 -12.13
CA LYS A 247 8.68 7.03 -13.43
C LYS A 247 7.31 6.78 -14.05
N TYR A 248 6.70 7.83 -14.57
CA TYR A 248 5.42 7.74 -15.28
C TYR A 248 5.42 8.67 -16.49
N LYS A 249 5.15 8.10 -17.68
CA LYS A 249 5.18 8.82 -18.96
C LYS A 249 6.43 9.69 -19.15
N GLY A 250 7.59 9.11 -18.85
CA GLY A 250 8.89 9.76 -19.00
C GLY A 250 9.29 10.74 -17.90
N LYS A 251 8.40 11.11 -16.97
CA LYS A 251 8.73 11.97 -15.82
C LYS A 251 9.12 11.15 -14.60
N TYR A 252 10.10 11.66 -13.85
CA TYR A 252 10.54 11.12 -12.58
C TYR A 252 9.78 11.79 -11.44
N TYR A 253 9.30 10.99 -10.52
CA TYR A 253 8.58 11.43 -9.33
C TYR A 253 9.34 10.95 -8.09
N MET A 254 9.82 11.89 -7.29
CA MET A 254 10.35 11.61 -5.97
C MET A 254 9.21 11.74 -4.96
N ALA A 255 8.97 10.71 -4.19
CA ALA A 255 7.91 10.67 -3.19
C ALA A 255 8.47 10.41 -1.78
N ALA A 256 7.75 10.87 -0.77
CA ALA A 256 8.13 10.72 0.62
C ALA A 256 6.96 10.95 1.58
N SER A 257 7.21 10.68 2.84
CA SER A 257 6.32 10.92 3.99
C SER A 257 6.89 11.96 4.95
N ASN A 258 6.08 12.48 5.87
CA ASN A 258 6.55 13.26 7.01
C ASN A 258 7.26 12.39 8.05
N LEU A 259 8.00 13.05 8.95
CA LEU A 259 8.66 12.42 10.10
C LEU A 259 7.64 12.14 11.22
N TYR A 260 6.73 11.21 10.96
CA TYR A 260 5.70 10.84 11.92
C TYR A 260 6.01 9.56 12.69
N GLY A 261 7.25 9.07 12.61
CA GLY A 261 7.66 7.84 13.25
C GLY A 261 6.95 6.63 12.61
N TRP A 262 6.52 5.70 13.43
CA TRP A 262 5.89 4.44 13.04
C TRP A 262 4.37 4.54 12.84
N ASP A 263 3.90 5.71 12.49
CA ASP A 263 2.49 5.97 12.20
C ASP A 263 2.28 6.34 10.72
N SER A 264 1.02 6.43 10.33
CA SER A 264 0.63 6.86 8.98
C SER A 264 1.00 8.31 8.71
N SER A 265 1.19 8.64 7.45
CA SER A 265 1.58 9.96 7.00
C SER A 265 0.95 10.32 5.66
N LEU A 266 0.98 11.61 5.34
CA LEU A 266 0.66 12.08 3.99
C LEU A 266 1.71 11.57 3.00
N ALA A 267 1.28 11.22 1.79
CA ALA A 267 2.15 10.95 0.67
C ALA A 267 2.46 12.27 -0.06
N TYR A 268 3.74 12.63 -0.08
CA TYR A 268 4.25 13.83 -0.75
C TYR A 268 4.97 13.46 -2.03
N TYR A 269 5.07 14.42 -2.97
CA TYR A 269 5.82 14.23 -4.20
C TYR A 269 6.44 15.49 -4.76
N LEU A 270 7.44 15.30 -5.61
CA LEU A 270 8.04 16.25 -6.54
C LEU A 270 8.15 15.59 -7.90
N ALA A 271 8.20 16.36 -8.99
CA ALA A 271 8.36 15.82 -10.33
C ALA A 271 9.48 16.54 -11.10
N ALA A 272 10.15 15.80 -12.00
CA ALA A 272 11.20 16.32 -12.88
C ALA A 272 11.23 15.58 -14.22
N ASP A 273 11.85 16.17 -15.22
CA ASP A 273 12.11 15.51 -16.51
C ASP A 273 13.43 14.73 -16.53
N ASN A 274 14.27 14.93 -15.52
CA ASN A 274 15.55 14.23 -15.34
C ASN A 274 15.67 13.72 -13.90
N ILE A 275 16.29 12.55 -13.71
CA ILE A 275 16.43 11.91 -12.39
C ILE A 275 17.20 12.78 -11.39
N TYR A 276 18.12 13.59 -11.86
CA TYR A 276 18.89 14.55 -11.05
C TYR A 276 18.19 15.91 -10.91
N GLY A 277 16.99 16.06 -11.47
CA GLY A 277 16.22 17.29 -11.44
C GLY A 277 16.51 18.28 -12.58
N PRO A 278 16.12 19.56 -12.43
CA PRO A 278 15.50 20.11 -11.22
C PRO A 278 14.10 19.56 -10.94
N TYR A 279 13.83 19.28 -9.67
CA TYR A 279 12.51 18.87 -9.23
C TYR A 279 11.66 20.10 -8.85
N GLU A 280 10.38 20.05 -9.19
CA GLU A 280 9.43 21.11 -8.88
C GLU A 280 8.24 20.61 -8.03
N PRO A 281 7.74 21.44 -7.09
CA PRO A 281 8.29 22.76 -6.70
C PRO A 281 9.58 22.61 -5.87
N ARG A 282 10.52 23.55 -6.03
CA ARG A 282 11.78 23.54 -5.27
C ARG A 282 11.52 23.68 -3.77
N ASN A 283 12.24 22.89 -2.96
CA ASN A 283 12.28 23.00 -1.50
C ASN A 283 10.91 22.88 -0.80
N SER A 284 9.88 22.44 -1.51
CA SER A 284 8.53 22.21 -0.99
C SER A 284 7.89 21.06 -1.74
N MET A 285 7.45 20.03 -1.02
CA MET A 285 6.76 18.91 -1.64
C MET A 285 5.25 19.13 -1.64
N LEU A 286 4.60 18.72 -2.71
CA LEU A 286 3.15 18.70 -2.82
C LEU A 286 2.60 17.42 -2.16
N VAL A 287 1.45 17.52 -1.53
CA VAL A 287 0.68 16.34 -1.11
C VAL A 287 -0.02 15.76 -2.34
N MET A 288 -0.01 14.46 -2.52
CA MET A 288 -0.82 13.81 -3.55
C MET A 288 -2.29 14.06 -3.26
N ASP A 289 -3.03 14.52 -4.26
CA ASP A 289 -4.47 14.70 -4.14
C ASP A 289 -5.11 13.34 -3.75
N GLY A 290 -6.08 13.35 -2.83
CA GLY A 290 -6.72 12.15 -2.26
C GLY A 290 -5.99 11.50 -1.09
N ALA A 291 -4.68 11.72 -0.91
CA ALA A 291 -3.92 11.08 0.17
C ALA A 291 -4.19 11.66 1.57
N SER A 292 -4.73 12.87 1.67
CA SER A 292 -5.02 13.52 2.96
C SER A 292 -6.29 13.01 3.64
N GLU A 293 -7.16 12.31 2.92
CA GLU A 293 -8.46 11.87 3.43
C GLU A 293 -8.34 10.79 4.52
N ASP A 294 -7.28 9.98 4.46
CA ASP A 294 -7.00 8.90 5.42
C ASP A 294 -5.51 8.64 5.63
N TYR A 295 -4.68 9.67 5.45
CA TYR A 295 -3.22 9.56 5.51
C TYR A 295 -2.68 8.41 4.65
N ALA A 296 -2.93 8.51 3.33
CA ALA A 296 -2.48 7.55 2.33
C ALA A 296 -2.88 6.09 2.68
N HIS A 297 -4.16 5.88 2.93
CA HIS A 297 -4.73 4.60 3.37
C HIS A 297 -4.07 4.07 4.64
N VAL A 298 -3.87 4.97 5.61
CA VAL A 298 -3.25 4.69 6.93
C VAL A 298 -1.83 4.10 6.80
N THR A 299 -1.00 4.65 5.92
CA THR A 299 0.38 4.16 5.71
C THR A 299 1.44 5.25 5.75
N GLN A 300 2.68 4.82 5.85
CA GLN A 300 3.86 5.57 5.43
C GLN A 300 4.18 5.15 3.98
N THR A 301 4.64 6.09 3.16
CA THR A 301 5.13 5.78 1.81
C THR A 301 6.25 4.74 1.88
N GLY A 302 6.06 3.62 1.22
CA GLY A 302 7.03 2.53 1.15
C GLY A 302 7.82 2.55 -0.15
N PHE A 303 7.18 2.18 -1.24
CA PHE A 303 7.75 2.16 -2.59
C PHE A 303 6.64 2.26 -3.64
N PHE A 304 7.02 2.24 -4.92
CA PHE A 304 6.07 2.19 -6.04
C PHE A 304 6.46 1.10 -7.02
N VAL A 305 5.46 0.59 -7.71
CA VAL A 305 5.66 -0.27 -8.88
C VAL A 305 5.01 0.41 -10.09
N THR A 306 5.79 0.63 -11.15
CA THR A 306 5.26 1.09 -12.43
C THR A 306 5.06 -0.11 -13.34
N LEU A 307 3.81 -0.38 -13.70
CA LEU A 307 3.43 -1.42 -14.65
C LEU A 307 3.34 -0.81 -16.04
N ARG A 308 4.18 -1.26 -16.96
CA ARG A 308 4.07 -0.92 -18.38
C ARG A 308 3.24 -1.99 -19.08
N GLY A 309 1.95 -1.99 -18.80
CA GLY A 309 1.02 -2.95 -19.37
C GLY A 309 0.77 -2.72 -20.87
N SER A 310 0.24 -3.73 -21.54
CA SER A 310 -0.03 -3.67 -22.99
C SER A 310 -1.12 -2.66 -23.40
N LYS A 311 -1.96 -2.22 -22.44
CA LYS A 311 -3.03 -1.25 -22.67
C LYS A 311 -2.82 0.07 -21.95
N GLN A 312 -2.26 0.04 -20.74
CA GLN A 312 -2.00 1.24 -19.97
C GLN A 312 -0.79 1.10 -19.07
N GLU A 313 -0.15 2.22 -18.80
CA GLU A 313 0.87 2.35 -17.77
C GLU A 313 0.19 2.69 -16.44
N THR A 314 0.41 1.88 -15.42
CA THR A 314 -0.21 2.04 -14.09
C THR A 314 0.87 2.09 -13.01
N VAL A 315 0.79 3.09 -12.16
CA VAL A 315 1.63 3.20 -10.98
C VAL A 315 0.85 2.70 -9.77
N VAL A 316 1.41 1.73 -9.07
CA VAL A 316 0.88 1.23 -7.80
C VAL A 316 1.69 1.84 -6.66
N TYR A 317 1.01 2.58 -5.79
CA TYR A 317 1.56 3.00 -4.50
C TYR A 317 1.56 1.79 -3.57
N CYS A 318 2.71 1.51 -2.96
CA CYS A 318 2.89 0.40 -2.03
C CYS A 318 3.29 0.98 -0.67
N GLY A 319 2.29 1.11 0.22
CA GLY A 319 2.47 1.69 1.55
C GLY A 319 2.81 0.65 2.60
N ASP A 320 3.65 1.05 3.55
CA ASP A 320 3.92 0.27 4.76
C ASP A 320 2.98 0.70 5.88
N ARG A 321 2.17 -0.20 6.40
CA ARG A 321 1.42 0.06 7.62
C ARG A 321 2.26 -0.36 8.82
N TRP A 322 2.89 0.63 9.42
CA TRP A 322 3.58 0.48 10.69
C TRP A 322 2.60 0.69 11.84
N ALA A 323 2.94 0.20 13.02
CA ALA A 323 2.17 0.45 14.21
C ALA A 323 3.07 0.41 15.46
N ASP A 324 3.21 1.54 16.09
CA ASP A 324 4.04 1.70 17.30
C ASP A 324 3.57 0.77 18.42
N PHE A 325 2.25 0.62 18.57
CA PHE A 325 1.63 -0.28 19.55
C PHE A 325 1.92 -1.77 19.29
N ALA A 326 2.24 -2.15 18.04
CA ALA A 326 2.54 -3.53 17.64
C ALA A 326 4.05 -3.80 17.53
N GLY A 327 4.90 -2.95 18.11
CA GLY A 327 6.35 -3.09 18.04
C GLY A 327 6.95 -2.64 16.71
N ASN A 328 6.30 -1.71 16.04
CA ASN A 328 6.70 -1.03 14.81
C ASN A 328 6.60 -1.83 13.52
N GLY A 329 6.58 -3.14 13.56
CA GLY A 329 6.52 -3.98 12.37
C GLY A 329 5.21 -4.76 12.28
N LEU A 330 4.10 -4.10 11.87
CA LEU A 330 2.78 -4.73 11.83
C LEU A 330 2.66 -5.82 10.76
N GLY A 331 3.42 -5.72 9.67
CA GLY A 331 3.34 -6.69 8.56
C GLY A 331 2.16 -6.47 7.63
N TYR A 332 1.53 -5.29 7.65
CA TYR A 332 0.53 -4.89 6.67
C TYR A 332 1.16 -4.13 5.53
N ASN A 333 0.76 -4.49 4.32
CA ASN A 333 1.04 -3.75 3.11
C ASN A 333 -0.29 -3.26 2.53
N GLN A 334 -0.38 -2.00 2.20
CA GLN A 334 -1.57 -1.35 1.67
C GLN A 334 -1.22 -0.80 0.29
N TRP A 335 -1.77 -1.42 -0.76
CA TRP A 335 -1.44 -1.06 -2.12
C TRP A 335 -2.65 -0.49 -2.83
N VAL A 336 -2.46 0.65 -3.50
CA VAL A 336 -3.52 1.31 -4.25
C VAL A 336 -3.01 1.84 -5.59
N PRO A 337 -3.86 1.89 -6.63
CA PRO A 337 -3.47 2.44 -7.90
C PRO A 337 -3.46 3.98 -7.84
N LEU A 338 -2.48 4.62 -8.49
CA LEU A 338 -2.52 6.04 -8.75
C LEU A 338 -3.26 6.33 -10.05
N SER A 339 -3.97 7.44 -10.07
CA SER A 339 -4.45 8.10 -11.28
C SER A 339 -3.69 9.39 -11.53
N PHE A 340 -3.81 9.98 -12.73
CA PHE A 340 -3.06 11.19 -13.07
C PHE A 340 -3.94 12.21 -13.80
N ASN A 341 -3.82 13.47 -13.40
CA ASN A 341 -4.29 14.62 -14.18
C ASN A 341 -3.07 15.33 -14.77
N GLY A 342 -2.75 15.02 -16.04
CA GLY A 342 -1.48 15.41 -16.62
C GLY A 342 -0.30 14.82 -15.82
N ALA A 343 0.52 15.67 -15.21
CA ALA A 343 1.65 15.27 -14.38
C ALA A 343 1.32 15.20 -12.87
N LYS A 344 0.07 15.43 -12.45
CA LYS A 344 -0.32 15.42 -11.04
C LYS A 344 -0.87 14.06 -10.66
N PRO A 345 -0.20 13.32 -9.75
CA PRO A 345 -0.72 12.06 -9.24
C PRO A 345 -1.92 12.29 -8.32
N TYR A 346 -2.87 11.37 -8.41
CA TYR A 346 -4.03 11.27 -7.54
C TYR A 346 -4.02 9.92 -6.83
N PHE A 347 -4.12 9.93 -5.52
CA PHE A 347 -4.13 8.75 -4.67
C PHE A 347 -5.56 8.20 -4.57
N ASN A 348 -5.80 7.02 -5.14
CA ASN A 348 -7.10 6.35 -5.01
C ASN A 348 -7.09 5.47 -3.76
N SER A 349 -7.54 5.99 -2.62
CA SER A 349 -7.66 5.19 -1.41
C SER A 349 -8.77 4.16 -1.56
N LEU A 350 -8.41 2.90 -1.79
CA LEU A 350 -9.30 1.77 -2.03
C LEU A 350 -9.00 0.62 -1.06
N GLY A 351 -10.03 0.11 -0.40
CA GLY A 351 -9.93 -1.08 0.45
C GLY A 351 -9.83 -2.38 -0.36
N SER A 352 -10.38 -2.39 -1.59
CA SER A 352 -10.34 -3.57 -2.48
C SER A 352 -10.43 -3.15 -3.94
N TRP A 353 -9.55 -3.68 -4.79
CA TRP A 353 -9.49 -3.39 -6.22
C TRP A 353 -8.86 -4.54 -7.00
N ASN A 354 -9.14 -4.60 -8.29
CA ASN A 354 -8.68 -5.68 -9.17
C ASN A 354 -7.61 -5.14 -10.13
N LEU A 355 -6.55 -5.91 -10.35
CA LEU A 355 -5.43 -5.60 -11.24
C LEU A 355 -5.24 -6.69 -12.28
N ASP A 356 -5.02 -6.28 -13.52
CA ASP A 356 -4.38 -7.09 -14.54
C ASP A 356 -2.96 -6.56 -14.81
N ALA A 357 -1.97 -7.24 -14.28
CA ALA A 357 -0.58 -6.81 -14.40
C ALA A 357 -0.03 -6.88 -15.84
N LYS A 358 -0.65 -7.67 -16.75
CA LYS A 358 -0.23 -7.77 -18.15
C LYS A 358 -0.73 -6.59 -18.99
N THR A 359 -1.97 -6.19 -18.76
CA THR A 359 -2.57 -5.06 -19.49
C THR A 359 -2.33 -3.72 -18.77
N GLY A 360 -2.03 -3.74 -17.46
CA GLY A 360 -1.96 -2.57 -16.61
C GLY A 360 -3.34 -2.04 -16.20
N GLU A 361 -4.43 -2.64 -16.65
CA GLU A 361 -5.79 -2.21 -16.34
C GLU A 361 -6.15 -2.55 -14.89
N TRP A 362 -6.87 -1.66 -14.26
CA TRP A 362 -7.40 -1.88 -12.92
C TRP A 362 -8.84 -1.36 -12.78
N GLU A 363 -9.54 -1.83 -11.78
CA GLU A 363 -10.90 -1.39 -11.45
C GLU A 363 -11.18 -1.56 -9.95
N VAL A 364 -12.17 -0.84 -9.43
CA VAL A 364 -12.64 -1.01 -8.06
C VAL A 364 -13.32 -2.36 -7.93
N ALA A 365 -12.99 -3.12 -6.89
CA ALA A 365 -13.66 -4.39 -6.63
C ALA A 365 -15.06 -4.18 -6.02
N ALA A 366 -15.96 -5.12 -6.26
CA ALA A 366 -17.34 -5.02 -5.77
C ALA A 366 -17.43 -5.01 -4.23
N ASP A 367 -16.45 -5.62 -3.54
CA ASP A 367 -16.35 -5.66 -2.09
C ASP A 367 -15.53 -4.49 -1.49
N ASN A 368 -15.25 -3.44 -2.29
CA ASN A 368 -14.53 -2.28 -1.80
C ASN A 368 -15.25 -1.59 -0.64
N ASN A 369 -14.52 -1.33 0.44
CA ASN A 369 -14.97 -0.44 1.49
C ASN A 369 -14.75 1.02 1.07
N TRP A 370 -15.82 1.80 1.01
CA TRP A 370 -15.79 3.20 0.59
C TRP A 370 -15.49 4.18 1.73
N VAL A 371 -15.52 3.71 2.99
CA VAL A 371 -15.26 4.56 4.15
C VAL A 371 -13.78 4.85 4.28
N LYS A 372 -13.44 6.12 4.40
CA LYS A 372 -12.09 6.58 4.69
C LYS A 372 -11.85 6.57 6.20
N ASN A 373 -10.70 6.05 6.63
CA ASN A 373 -10.35 5.97 8.05
C ASN A 373 -11.47 5.36 8.92
N GLY A 374 -12.07 4.26 8.43
CA GLY A 374 -13.17 3.59 9.15
C GLY A 374 -12.72 2.88 10.42
N SER A 375 -11.43 2.59 10.55
CA SER A 375 -10.79 2.04 11.76
C SER A 375 -10.22 3.12 12.69
N PHE A 376 -10.32 4.41 12.34
CA PHE A 376 -9.81 5.55 13.11
C PHE A 376 -8.31 5.53 13.41
N GLU A 377 -7.54 4.70 12.72
CA GLU A 377 -6.10 4.54 12.93
C GLU A 377 -5.25 5.63 12.25
N ALA A 378 -5.82 6.44 11.37
CA ALA A 378 -5.11 7.56 10.76
C ALA A 378 -4.76 8.66 11.77
N ASP A 379 -5.55 8.79 12.83
CA ASP A 379 -5.37 9.83 13.84
C ASP A 379 -4.38 9.41 14.92
N ARG A 380 -3.72 10.40 15.53
CA ARG A 380 -2.60 10.15 16.44
C ARG A 380 -2.75 10.87 17.76
N LYS A 381 -2.33 10.19 18.81
CA LYS A 381 -2.21 10.77 20.13
C LYS A 381 -0.86 11.47 20.35
N LYS A 382 0.20 10.88 19.83
CA LYS A 382 1.57 11.37 20.04
C LYS A 382 2.25 11.63 18.70
N MET A 383 2.49 12.90 18.39
CA MET A 383 3.34 13.31 17.28
C MET A 383 4.53 14.08 17.81
N PRO A 384 5.76 13.83 17.33
CA PRO A 384 6.93 14.58 17.74
C PRO A 384 6.78 16.08 17.41
N SER A 385 7.13 16.95 18.33
CA SER A 385 7.33 18.36 18.03
C SER A 385 8.64 18.51 17.22
N PRO A 386 8.71 19.38 16.17
CA PRO A 386 7.72 20.37 15.74
C PRO A 386 6.73 19.85 14.67
N VAL A 387 6.74 18.57 14.33
CA VAL A 387 5.92 18.02 13.22
C VAL A 387 4.48 17.70 13.63
N LYS A 388 4.15 17.87 14.88
CA LYS A 388 2.81 17.63 15.40
C LYS A 388 1.78 18.59 14.78
N PRO A 389 0.85 18.12 13.93
CA PRO A 389 -0.27 18.95 13.51
C PRO A 389 -1.24 19.15 14.67
N VAL A 390 -1.83 20.34 14.76
CA VAL A 390 -2.96 20.57 15.65
C VAL A 390 -4.22 20.09 14.97
N GLN A 391 -4.69 18.91 15.33
CA GLN A 391 -5.95 18.35 14.82
C GLN A 391 -7.08 18.60 15.83
N THR A 392 -8.16 19.15 15.35
CA THR A 392 -9.40 19.37 16.11
C THR A 392 -10.55 18.52 15.64
N TYR A 393 -10.35 17.69 14.62
CA TYR A 393 -11.32 16.79 14.02
C TYR A 393 -10.67 15.47 13.61
N LEU A 394 -11.48 14.43 13.44
CA LEU A 394 -11.04 13.13 12.93
C LEU A 394 -10.68 13.23 11.44
N THR A 395 -9.60 12.60 11.05
CA THR A 395 -9.20 12.50 9.63
C THR A 395 -10.28 11.78 8.83
N GLY A 396 -10.74 12.42 7.75
CA GLY A 396 -11.81 11.89 6.90
C GLY A 396 -13.24 12.05 7.47
N TRP A 397 -13.41 12.54 8.69
CA TRP A 397 -14.71 12.70 9.34
C TRP A 397 -14.96 14.13 9.80
N GLU A 398 -16.18 14.60 9.64
CA GLU A 398 -16.63 15.88 10.19
C GLU A 398 -17.30 15.65 11.55
N THR A 399 -16.89 16.42 12.57
CA THR A 399 -17.56 16.43 13.88
C THR A 399 -18.24 17.78 14.11
N ARG A 400 -19.55 17.78 14.18
CA ARG A 400 -20.36 18.96 14.55
C ARG A 400 -20.81 18.82 15.99
N VAL A 401 -20.35 19.75 16.83
CA VAL A 401 -20.79 19.89 18.21
C VAL A 401 -21.98 20.85 18.23
N LEU A 402 -23.17 20.31 18.46
CA LEU A 402 -24.41 21.07 18.52
C LEU A 402 -24.69 21.54 19.95
N LYS A 403 -24.25 20.74 20.95
CA LYS A 403 -24.32 21.05 22.37
C LYS A 403 -23.17 20.37 23.10
N GLY A 404 -22.70 20.95 24.21
CA GLY A 404 -21.63 20.40 25.04
C GLY A 404 -20.27 21.03 24.78
N ASN A 405 -19.19 20.34 25.19
CA ASN A 405 -17.84 20.83 25.06
C ASN A 405 -17.30 20.67 23.64
N LYS A 406 -16.35 21.52 23.26
CA LYS A 406 -15.65 21.43 21.98
C LYS A 406 -14.93 20.09 21.85
N ALA A 407 -15.10 19.43 20.71
CA ALA A 407 -14.33 18.23 20.37
C ALA A 407 -12.85 18.59 20.08
N SER A 408 -11.93 17.73 20.51
CA SER A 408 -10.50 17.90 20.28
C SER A 408 -9.79 16.54 20.25
N LEU A 409 -8.72 16.42 19.45
CA LEU A 409 -7.84 15.24 19.39
C LEU A 409 -6.51 15.45 20.11
N ASP A 410 -6.22 16.67 20.58
CA ASP A 410 -4.91 17.04 21.11
C ASP A 410 -4.70 16.72 22.60
N THR A 411 -5.71 16.20 23.28
CA THR A 411 -5.67 15.91 24.71
C THR A 411 -6.04 14.47 25.03
N ASN A 412 -5.58 13.96 26.18
CA ASN A 412 -5.99 12.67 26.73
C ASN A 412 -7.48 12.61 27.09
N THR A 413 -8.15 13.74 27.06
CA THR A 413 -9.57 13.90 27.39
C THR A 413 -10.41 14.15 26.15
N SER A 414 -9.85 13.90 24.96
CA SER A 414 -10.59 14.06 23.71
C SER A 414 -11.91 13.32 23.75
N PRO A 415 -13.04 14.01 23.50
CA PRO A 415 -14.33 13.34 23.44
C PRO A 415 -14.58 12.65 22.09
N THR A 416 -13.64 12.72 21.16
CA THR A 416 -13.82 12.24 19.78
C THR A 416 -13.03 11.00 19.45
N LEU A 417 -12.01 10.66 20.23
CA LEU A 417 -11.19 9.49 19.94
C LEU A 417 -10.80 8.77 21.24
N ASN A 418 -11.00 7.47 21.28
CA ASN A 418 -10.55 6.61 22.36
C ASN A 418 -9.21 6.01 21.97
N PHE A 419 -8.17 6.26 22.80
CA PHE A 419 -6.82 5.73 22.62
C PHE A 419 -6.50 4.57 23.56
N ALA A 420 -7.43 4.20 24.42
CA ALA A 420 -7.21 3.23 25.47
C ALA A 420 -8.06 1.97 25.27
N ASN A 421 -8.06 1.41 24.07
CA ASN A 421 -8.67 0.11 23.83
C ASN A 421 -7.96 -0.95 24.70
N SER A 422 -8.73 -1.82 25.31
CA SER A 422 -8.21 -2.96 26.06
C SER A 422 -7.56 -3.98 25.13
N GLU A 423 -6.79 -4.92 25.70
CA GLU A 423 -6.28 -6.06 24.93
C GLU A 423 -7.41 -6.86 24.24
N GLU A 424 -8.57 -6.98 24.88
CA GLU A 424 -9.73 -7.68 24.31
C GLU A 424 -10.32 -6.90 23.13
N ASP A 425 -10.37 -5.59 23.22
CA ASP A 425 -10.83 -4.71 22.13
C ASP A 425 -9.93 -4.83 20.90
N ARG A 426 -8.61 -4.91 21.09
CA ARG A 426 -7.64 -5.03 19.99
C ARG A 426 -7.69 -6.35 19.22
N LYS A 427 -8.27 -7.40 19.78
CA LYS A 427 -8.48 -8.67 19.06
C LYS A 427 -9.46 -8.55 17.90
N ARG A 428 -10.37 -7.61 17.98
CA ARG A 428 -11.48 -7.41 17.05
C ARG A 428 -11.04 -6.67 15.78
N VAL A 429 -10.13 -5.73 15.92
CA VAL A 429 -9.76 -4.76 14.89
C VAL A 429 -8.26 -4.73 14.64
N ILE A 430 -7.89 -4.21 13.49
CA ILE A 430 -6.50 -3.92 13.15
C ILE A 430 -6.15 -2.55 13.73
N GLY A 431 -5.87 -2.48 15.01
CA GLY A 431 -5.49 -1.22 15.58
C GLY A 431 -5.77 -1.09 17.06
N GLU A 432 -5.63 0.13 17.52
CA GLU A 432 -5.70 0.51 18.93
C GLU A 432 -6.83 1.52 19.18
N ARG A 433 -7.30 2.22 18.14
CA ARG A 433 -8.16 3.38 18.27
C ARG A 433 -9.61 3.05 17.98
N SER A 434 -10.51 3.88 18.47
CA SER A 434 -11.92 3.89 18.12
C SER A 434 -12.49 5.31 18.26
N LEU A 435 -13.51 5.65 17.47
CA LEU A 435 -14.28 6.88 17.70
C LEU A 435 -14.92 6.83 19.08
N ASN A 436 -14.83 7.94 19.83
CA ASN A 436 -15.48 8.10 21.11
C ASN A 436 -16.50 9.25 21.04
N ILE A 437 -17.76 8.95 21.29
CA ILE A 437 -18.87 9.90 21.34
C ILE A 437 -19.30 10.03 22.81
N SER A 438 -18.76 11.02 23.51
CA SER A 438 -19.04 11.26 24.93
C SER A 438 -18.80 12.70 25.32
N ASP A 439 -19.32 13.12 26.48
CA ASP A 439 -18.96 14.37 27.13
C ASP A 439 -19.19 14.28 28.65
N ARG A 440 -18.55 15.19 29.39
CA ARG A 440 -18.73 15.36 30.83
C ARG A 440 -19.94 16.22 31.19
N VAL A 441 -20.56 16.85 30.19
CA VAL A 441 -21.78 17.62 30.28
C VAL A 441 -22.84 17.03 29.32
N PRO A 442 -24.13 17.37 29.46
CA PRO A 442 -25.12 16.98 28.45
C PRO A 442 -24.74 17.52 27.06
N PHE A 443 -24.83 16.66 26.04
CA PHE A 443 -24.26 16.94 24.75
C PHE A 443 -25.16 16.50 23.59
N GLU A 444 -24.94 17.15 22.43
CA GLU A 444 -25.47 16.75 21.14
C GLU A 444 -24.37 16.85 20.07
N ARG A 445 -24.19 15.78 19.29
CA ARG A 445 -23.16 15.69 18.25
C ARG A 445 -23.66 14.97 17.01
N LYS A 446 -23.13 15.42 15.87
CA LYS A 446 -23.19 14.72 14.60
C LYS A 446 -21.76 14.46 14.14
N ILE A 447 -21.42 13.20 13.92
CA ILE A 447 -20.14 12.77 13.33
C ILE A 447 -20.50 12.14 11.98
N SER A 448 -19.92 12.65 10.89
CA SER A 448 -20.31 12.20 9.54
C SER A 448 -19.14 12.20 8.57
N GLN A 449 -19.30 11.39 7.53
CA GLN A 449 -18.42 11.38 6.36
C GLN A 449 -19.29 11.44 5.11
N THR A 450 -18.97 12.35 4.19
CA THR A 450 -19.55 12.35 2.85
C THR A 450 -18.67 11.55 1.91
N ILE A 451 -19.19 10.46 1.40
CA ILE A 451 -18.55 9.59 0.43
C ILE A 451 -19.08 9.98 -0.94
N SER A 452 -18.18 10.28 -1.87
CA SER A 452 -18.54 10.68 -3.23
C SER A 452 -17.59 10.06 -4.26
N SER A 453 -18.06 10.02 -5.51
CA SER A 453 -17.19 9.73 -6.65
C SER A 453 -16.03 10.71 -6.71
N SER A 454 -14.84 10.20 -7.03
CA SER A 454 -13.69 11.02 -7.41
C SER A 454 -13.67 11.23 -8.93
N PRO A 455 -12.77 12.05 -9.47
CA PRO A 455 -12.60 12.17 -10.92
C PRO A 455 -12.20 10.86 -11.63
N TYR A 456 -11.71 9.88 -10.88
CA TYR A 456 -11.15 8.63 -11.41
C TYR A 456 -11.90 7.38 -10.98
N VAL A 457 -12.63 7.46 -9.87
CA VAL A 457 -13.32 6.33 -9.26
C VAL A 457 -14.77 6.72 -8.98
N LYS A 458 -15.68 5.96 -9.57
CA LYS A 458 -17.11 6.21 -9.47
C LYS A 458 -17.74 5.39 -8.36
N LEU A 459 -18.43 6.06 -7.44
CA LEU A 459 -19.36 5.42 -6.52
C LEU A 459 -20.63 5.04 -7.30
N GLU A 460 -20.80 3.76 -7.57
CA GLU A 460 -21.90 3.28 -8.41
C GLU A 460 -23.25 3.45 -7.72
N ASN A 461 -24.30 3.67 -8.52
CA ASN A 461 -25.66 3.63 -8.02
C ASN A 461 -26.01 2.19 -7.62
N GLY A 462 -26.69 2.02 -6.49
CA GLY A 462 -27.06 0.71 -6.01
C GLY A 462 -27.50 0.71 -4.56
N PHE A 463 -27.66 -0.47 -4.01
CA PHE A 463 -27.91 -0.65 -2.58
C PHE A 463 -26.61 -0.96 -1.86
N TYR A 464 -26.42 -0.34 -0.70
CA TYR A 464 -25.22 -0.51 0.11
C TYR A 464 -25.58 -0.95 1.52
N THR A 465 -24.63 -1.63 2.15
CA THR A 465 -24.68 -1.96 3.58
C THR A 465 -23.64 -1.14 4.32
N LEU A 466 -24.08 -0.36 5.31
CA LEU A 466 -23.22 0.30 6.29
C LEU A 466 -23.08 -0.60 7.51
N LYS A 467 -21.84 -0.92 7.90
CA LYS A 467 -21.53 -1.69 9.09
C LYS A 467 -20.66 -0.88 10.03
N ALA A 468 -20.79 -1.13 11.33
CA ALA A 468 -19.90 -0.62 12.35
C ALA A 468 -19.87 -1.54 13.56
N SER A 469 -18.74 -1.61 14.24
CA SER A 469 -18.64 -2.20 15.58
C SER A 469 -19.00 -1.14 16.61
N ILE A 470 -19.94 -1.44 17.50
CA ILE A 470 -20.53 -0.48 18.46
C ILE A 470 -20.45 -1.05 19.87
N ARG A 471 -20.06 -0.19 20.83
CA ARG A 471 -20.20 -0.41 22.27
C ARG A 471 -20.71 0.88 22.90
N ASN A 472 -21.82 0.85 23.68
CA ASN A 472 -22.39 2.04 24.26
C ASN A 472 -22.96 1.82 25.67
N SER A 473 -22.95 2.90 26.46
CA SER A 473 -23.59 2.98 27.78
C SER A 473 -25.08 3.35 27.67
N ASP A 474 -25.76 3.34 28.80
CA ASP A 474 -27.03 4.04 28.95
C ASP A 474 -26.86 5.57 28.93
N GLY A 475 -27.96 6.30 28.84
CA GLY A 475 -27.99 7.75 29.02
C GLY A 475 -28.14 8.56 27.74
N PHE A 476 -28.36 7.93 26.61
CA PHE A 476 -28.70 8.59 25.35
C PHE A 476 -30.21 8.81 25.22
N SER A 477 -30.64 10.03 24.86
CA SER A 477 -31.98 10.33 24.38
C SER A 477 -32.10 10.10 22.87
N LYS A 478 -30.96 10.16 22.16
CA LYS A 478 -30.82 9.80 20.74
C LYS A 478 -29.44 9.23 20.48
N LEU A 479 -29.37 8.10 19.79
CA LEU A 479 -28.15 7.52 19.29
C LEU A 479 -28.45 6.72 18.04
N ASP A 480 -28.09 7.26 16.87
CA ASP A 480 -28.38 6.66 15.57
C ASP A 480 -27.11 6.49 14.75
N MET A 481 -26.97 5.32 14.11
CA MET A 481 -26.13 5.14 12.91
C MET A 481 -27.00 5.40 11.69
N TYR A 482 -26.60 6.29 10.78
CA TYR A 482 -27.42 6.67 9.64
C TYR A 482 -26.63 6.74 8.33
N ALA A 483 -27.37 6.67 7.23
CA ALA A 483 -26.92 7.00 5.89
C ALA A 483 -27.98 7.84 5.17
N GLU A 484 -27.55 8.84 4.40
CA GLU A 484 -28.42 9.73 3.63
C GLU A 484 -27.90 9.92 2.21
N SER A 485 -28.75 9.66 1.22
CA SER A 485 -28.44 9.89 -0.19
C SER A 485 -29.68 10.43 -0.91
N SER A 486 -29.48 11.48 -1.72
CA SER A 486 -30.57 12.12 -2.49
C SER A 486 -31.80 12.47 -1.64
N GLY A 487 -31.60 13.02 -0.44
CA GLY A 487 -32.65 13.44 0.50
C GLY A 487 -33.40 12.30 1.17
N LYS A 488 -32.96 11.05 1.01
CA LYS A 488 -33.52 9.88 1.71
C LYS A 488 -32.56 9.40 2.77
N GLN A 489 -32.99 9.50 4.03
CA GLN A 489 -32.23 8.98 5.17
C GLN A 489 -32.75 7.60 5.58
N ARG A 490 -31.81 6.72 5.91
CA ARG A 490 -32.02 5.47 6.67
C ARG A 490 -31.23 5.56 7.96
N ALA A 491 -31.76 5.01 9.04
CA ALA A 491 -31.09 5.02 10.33
C ALA A 491 -31.35 3.71 11.08
N TYR A 492 -30.40 3.38 11.95
CA TYR A 492 -30.48 2.29 12.91
C TYR A 492 -30.37 2.89 14.31
N ASP A 493 -31.40 2.63 15.15
CA ASP A 493 -31.41 3.07 16.54
C ASP A 493 -30.44 2.25 17.39
N LEU A 494 -29.47 2.95 18.00
CA LEU A 494 -28.44 2.38 18.85
C LEU A 494 -28.67 2.62 20.34
N GLN A 495 -29.78 3.23 20.76
CA GLN A 495 -30.00 3.65 22.16
C GLN A 495 -29.95 2.49 23.15
N GLN A 496 -30.32 1.29 22.72
CA GLN A 496 -30.20 0.12 23.57
C GLN A 496 -28.74 -0.14 23.93
N LYS A 497 -28.44 -0.18 25.22
CA LYS A 497 -27.10 -0.44 25.78
C LYS A 497 -26.47 -1.70 25.21
N LYS A 498 -25.20 -1.57 24.84
CA LYS A 498 -24.30 -2.65 24.41
C LYS A 498 -23.02 -2.55 25.22
N SER A 499 -22.94 -3.31 26.31
CA SER A 499 -21.76 -3.33 27.19
C SER A 499 -20.52 -3.93 26.53
N GLU A 500 -20.73 -4.76 25.51
CA GLU A 500 -19.69 -5.37 24.70
C GLU A 500 -19.79 -4.90 23.26
N TRP A 501 -18.69 -5.05 22.52
CA TRP A 501 -18.67 -4.73 21.12
C TRP A 501 -19.62 -5.62 20.32
N LYS A 502 -20.45 -4.99 19.49
CA LYS A 502 -21.37 -5.69 18.56
C LYS A 502 -21.30 -5.05 17.19
N THR A 503 -21.20 -5.87 16.17
CA THR A 503 -21.34 -5.42 14.78
C THR A 503 -22.81 -5.14 14.49
N ILE A 504 -23.08 -3.93 14.00
CA ILE A 504 -24.39 -3.46 13.58
C ILE A 504 -24.37 -3.26 12.08
N GLU A 505 -25.45 -3.64 11.41
CA GLU A 505 -25.61 -3.49 9.97
C GLU A 505 -26.87 -2.66 9.64
N LEU A 506 -26.71 -1.68 8.79
CA LEU A 506 -27.81 -0.92 8.16
C LEU A 506 -27.79 -1.26 6.67
N LYS A 507 -28.73 -2.11 6.25
CA LYS A 507 -28.82 -2.65 4.88
C LYS A 507 -29.72 -1.83 3.96
N HIS A 508 -29.61 -2.09 2.67
CA HIS A 508 -30.47 -1.53 1.60
C HIS A 508 -30.45 0.00 1.59
N ILE A 509 -29.26 0.60 1.75
CA ILE A 509 -29.06 2.04 1.63
C ILE A 509 -29.05 2.38 0.14
N PRO A 510 -30.05 3.13 -0.38
CA PRO A 510 -30.09 3.48 -1.79
C PRO A 510 -29.10 4.62 -2.08
N VAL A 511 -27.96 4.32 -2.67
CA VAL A 511 -27.00 5.32 -3.14
C VAL A 511 -27.36 5.73 -4.56
N LYS A 512 -27.46 7.03 -4.80
CA LYS A 512 -27.78 7.64 -6.09
C LYS A 512 -26.88 8.84 -6.35
N ASN A 513 -26.66 9.15 -7.62
CA ASN A 513 -25.86 10.31 -8.06
C ASN A 513 -24.42 10.30 -7.51
N GLY A 514 -23.86 9.09 -7.25
CA GLY A 514 -22.47 8.94 -6.82
C GLY A 514 -22.13 9.62 -5.49
N MET A 515 -23.11 9.77 -4.55
CA MET A 515 -22.87 10.42 -3.26
C MET A 515 -23.77 9.85 -2.15
N VAL A 516 -23.19 9.70 -0.95
CA VAL A 516 -23.88 9.34 0.28
C VAL A 516 -23.19 9.97 1.49
N GLU A 517 -23.94 10.49 2.42
CA GLU A 517 -23.46 10.86 3.76
C GLU A 517 -23.77 9.69 4.70
N ILE A 518 -22.75 9.26 5.47
CA ILE A 518 -22.89 8.29 6.56
C ILE A 518 -22.48 8.91 7.87
N GLY A 519 -22.93 8.36 9.01
CA GLY A 519 -22.47 8.87 10.29
C GLY A 519 -23.29 8.45 11.50
N PHE A 520 -23.05 9.19 12.58
CA PHE A 520 -23.66 8.98 13.89
C PHE A 520 -24.27 10.28 14.41
N LYS A 521 -25.48 10.21 14.94
CA LYS A 521 -26.17 11.31 15.63
C LYS A 521 -26.37 10.90 17.08
N ALA A 522 -25.92 11.71 18.01
CA ALA A 522 -25.98 11.41 19.44
C ALA A 522 -26.45 12.60 20.25
N GLU A 523 -27.43 12.38 21.12
CA GLU A 523 -27.81 13.28 22.20
C GLU A 523 -27.77 12.49 23.50
N GLY A 524 -26.94 12.92 24.46
CA GLY A 524 -26.67 12.17 25.68
C GLY A 524 -26.56 13.02 26.92
N LYS A 525 -26.82 12.40 28.07
CA LYS A 525 -26.54 12.98 29.39
C LYS A 525 -25.04 13.05 29.62
N ALA A 526 -24.62 13.85 30.61
CA ALA A 526 -23.23 13.83 31.08
C ALA A 526 -22.77 12.40 31.41
N GLY A 527 -21.63 11.98 30.88
CA GLY A 527 -21.04 10.67 31.08
C GLY A 527 -21.60 9.53 30.19
N ALA A 528 -22.64 9.77 29.39
CA ALA A 528 -23.03 8.83 28.34
C ALA A 528 -21.88 8.67 27.33
N SER A 529 -21.63 7.44 26.90
CA SER A 529 -20.50 7.13 25.98
C SER A 529 -20.91 6.09 24.94
N CYS A 530 -20.50 6.33 23.70
CA CYS A 530 -20.57 5.37 22.61
C CYS A 530 -19.20 5.29 21.92
N GLN A 531 -18.69 4.09 21.76
CA GLN A 531 -17.50 3.80 20.99
C GLN A 531 -17.89 3.14 19.67
N VAL A 532 -17.24 3.56 18.60
CA VAL A 532 -17.50 3.07 17.24
C VAL A 532 -16.17 2.71 16.59
N ASP A 533 -16.18 1.60 15.85
CA ASP A 533 -15.01 1.14 15.11
C ASP A 533 -15.41 0.29 13.89
N ASP A 534 -14.43 -0.06 13.03
CA ASP A 534 -14.62 -0.90 11.84
C ASP A 534 -15.76 -0.44 10.94
N VAL A 535 -15.86 0.86 10.70
CA VAL A 535 -16.93 1.38 9.84
C VAL A 535 -16.65 1.03 8.39
N SER A 536 -17.63 0.43 7.72
CA SER A 536 -17.54 0.08 6.31
C SER A 536 -18.84 0.34 5.57
N LEU A 537 -18.72 0.78 4.32
CA LEU A 537 -19.83 0.93 3.38
C LEU A 537 -19.49 0.14 2.11
N VAL A 538 -20.25 -0.92 1.85
CA VAL A 538 -19.98 -1.87 0.76
C VAL A 538 -21.23 -2.06 -0.09
N LEU A 539 -21.04 -2.16 -1.42
CA LEU A 539 -22.12 -2.43 -2.38
C LEU A 539 -22.72 -3.82 -2.09
N GLU A 540 -24.03 -3.91 -2.07
CA GLU A 540 -24.74 -5.19 -2.00
C GLU A 540 -24.71 -5.89 -3.36
N GLN A 541 -24.35 -7.16 -3.38
CA GLN A 541 -24.31 -8.01 -4.59
C GLN A 541 -25.66 -8.65 -4.87
#